data_757c7470fc6a9053c85a56daa74bcd27
#
_entry.id   757c7470fc6a9053c85a56daa74bcd27
#
_cell.length_a   1.000
_cell.length_b   1.000
_cell.length_c   1.000
_cell.angle_alpha   90.00
_cell.angle_beta   90.00
_cell.angle_gamma   90.00
#
_symmetry.space_group_name_H-M   'P 1'
#
loop_
_entity.id
_entity.type
_entity.pdbx_description
1 polymer ?
#
loop_
_entity_poly.entity_id
_entity_poly.type
_entity_poly.pdbx_seq_one_letter_code
_entity_poly.pdbx_strand_id
1 'polypeptide(L)'
;MTPNEPLDPDDDEIDALLTAAEEALDAGDVDKALDLLEEPAQAEDADPDVRAMFGLALYYGGEYEDAFEWLVEAVANDPEDVESRGALGVCHFFRLETSTAEKELRLALLTEPEWAEAHHWLGRVLEWRGRYPEAMIEFQKASQLDREHYPVPERLNEDELDAVVHDAIEPLPPRIKRALDDVAILVEEYPAEELLREGDPPLPPDLLGLFTGASHAERATASGVLPGTIHVFRRNVEHFGGDRAEVVDELRVTLLHEIGHALGMDEDELHKLGLE
;
A
#
# COMPACT_ATOMS: atom_id res chain seq x y z
N MET A 1 21.58 -13.75 -42.97
CA MET A 1 20.11 -13.66 -43.01
C MET A 1 19.60 -15.09 -42.94
N THR A 2 19.29 -15.58 -41.79
CA THR A 2 18.56 -16.82 -41.57
C THR A 2 17.11 -16.59 -41.95
N PRO A 3 16.42 -17.49 -42.65
CA PRO A 3 15.01 -17.34 -42.94
C PRO A 3 14.22 -17.35 -41.63
N ASN A 4 13.22 -16.49 -41.55
CA ASN A 4 12.19 -16.52 -40.51
C ASN A 4 11.70 -17.97 -40.38
N GLU A 5 11.99 -18.66 -39.26
CA GLU A 5 11.22 -19.82 -38.85
C GLU A 5 9.76 -19.35 -38.66
N PRO A 6 8.77 -20.06 -39.21
CA PRO A 6 7.38 -19.73 -38.90
C PRO A 6 7.21 -19.86 -37.38
N LEU A 7 6.66 -18.81 -36.76
CA LEU A 7 6.26 -18.85 -35.33
C LEU A 7 5.33 -20.06 -35.13
N ASP A 8 5.49 -20.74 -34.00
CA ASP A 8 4.59 -21.82 -33.62
C ASP A 8 3.18 -21.21 -33.45
N PRO A 9 2.10 -21.87 -33.87
CA PRO A 9 0.75 -21.38 -33.61
C PRO A 9 0.46 -21.11 -32.11
N ASP A 10 1.12 -21.83 -31.21
CA ASP A 10 1.00 -21.61 -29.77
C ASP A 10 1.65 -20.29 -29.33
N ASP A 11 2.74 -19.83 -29.99
CA ASP A 11 3.40 -18.55 -29.71
C ASP A 11 2.49 -17.36 -30.08
N ASP A 12 1.76 -17.45 -31.23
CA ASP A 12 0.82 -16.39 -31.64
C ASP A 12 -0.36 -16.23 -30.65
N GLU A 13 -0.80 -17.32 -30.01
CA GLU A 13 -1.87 -17.29 -28.99
C GLU A 13 -1.37 -16.68 -27.68
N ILE A 14 -0.14 -16.99 -27.27
CA ILE A 14 0.51 -16.41 -26.07
C ILE A 14 0.72 -14.91 -26.26
N ASP A 15 1.27 -14.47 -27.39
CA ASP A 15 1.48 -13.06 -27.70
C ASP A 15 0.16 -12.26 -27.68
N ALA A 16 -0.92 -12.86 -28.21
CA ALA A 16 -2.24 -12.23 -28.19
C ALA A 16 -2.81 -12.13 -26.77
N LEU A 17 -2.57 -13.12 -25.93
CA LEU A 17 -2.99 -13.13 -24.52
C LEU A 17 -2.24 -12.05 -23.73
N LEU A 18 -0.92 -11.99 -23.83
CA LEU A 18 -0.08 -11.00 -23.17
C LEU A 18 -0.47 -9.58 -23.58
N THR A 19 -0.64 -9.34 -24.90
CA THR A 19 -1.09 -8.04 -25.41
C THR A 19 -2.45 -7.65 -24.84
N ALA A 20 -3.40 -8.59 -24.74
CA ALA A 20 -4.73 -8.29 -24.20
C ALA A 20 -4.72 -8.00 -22.69
N ALA A 21 -3.82 -8.66 -21.95
CA ALA A 21 -3.62 -8.41 -20.53
C ALA A 21 -2.93 -7.06 -20.29
N GLU A 22 -1.89 -6.73 -21.07
CA GLU A 22 -1.21 -5.43 -21.02
C GLU A 22 -2.18 -4.28 -21.35
N GLU A 23 -2.97 -4.40 -22.41
CA GLU A 23 -4.02 -3.40 -22.75
C GLU A 23 -5.05 -3.23 -21.60
N ALA A 24 -5.37 -4.29 -20.87
CA ALA A 24 -6.27 -4.23 -19.73
C ALA A 24 -5.62 -3.49 -18.55
N LEU A 25 -4.36 -3.78 -18.22
CA LEU A 25 -3.60 -3.08 -17.18
C LEU A 25 -3.41 -1.60 -17.51
N ASP A 26 -3.06 -1.27 -18.75
CA ASP A 26 -2.93 0.11 -19.22
C ASP A 26 -4.25 0.90 -19.13
N ALA A 27 -5.38 0.21 -19.28
CA ALA A 27 -6.71 0.79 -19.10
C ALA A 27 -7.15 0.87 -17.62
N GLY A 28 -6.35 0.36 -16.68
CA GLY A 28 -6.70 0.25 -15.26
C GLY A 28 -7.74 -0.84 -14.95
N ASP A 29 -8.00 -1.75 -15.90
CA ASP A 29 -8.96 -2.87 -15.75
C ASP A 29 -8.23 -4.13 -15.25
N VAL A 30 -7.76 -4.05 -14.00
CA VAL A 30 -6.95 -5.11 -13.36
C VAL A 30 -7.73 -6.42 -13.25
N ASP A 31 -9.02 -6.37 -12.91
CA ASP A 31 -9.87 -7.55 -12.83
C ASP A 31 -9.90 -8.31 -14.16
N LYS A 32 -10.00 -7.59 -15.27
CA LYS A 32 -9.96 -8.20 -16.60
C LYS A 32 -8.61 -8.82 -16.92
N ALA A 33 -7.51 -8.20 -16.51
CA ALA A 33 -6.17 -8.78 -16.71
C ALA A 33 -6.02 -10.08 -15.91
N LEU A 34 -6.47 -10.10 -14.65
CA LEU A 34 -6.48 -11.29 -13.80
C LEU A 34 -7.35 -12.40 -14.40
N ASP A 35 -8.57 -12.09 -14.83
CA ASP A 35 -9.48 -13.06 -15.47
C ASP A 35 -8.86 -13.70 -16.72
N LEU A 36 -8.09 -12.94 -17.51
CA LEU A 36 -7.42 -13.42 -18.70
C LEU A 36 -6.25 -14.37 -18.39
N LEU A 37 -5.50 -14.08 -17.32
CA LEU A 37 -4.20 -14.70 -17.03
C LEU A 37 -4.28 -15.85 -16.03
N GLU A 38 -5.29 -15.91 -15.14
CA GLU A 38 -5.34 -16.85 -14.01
C GLU A 38 -5.22 -18.32 -14.47
N GLU A 39 -6.09 -18.78 -15.38
CA GLU A 39 -6.07 -20.17 -15.86
C GLU A 39 -4.80 -20.47 -16.68
N PRO A 40 -4.36 -19.62 -17.64
CA PRO A 40 -3.12 -19.83 -18.39
C PRO A 40 -1.86 -19.85 -17.49
N ALA A 41 -1.73 -18.98 -16.50
CA ALA A 41 -0.56 -18.90 -15.62
C ALA A 41 -0.43 -20.14 -14.70
N GLN A 42 -1.56 -20.75 -14.31
CA GLN A 42 -1.60 -21.92 -13.44
C GLN A 42 -1.38 -23.25 -14.17
N ALA A 43 -1.34 -23.26 -15.50
CA ALA A 43 -1.06 -24.46 -16.27
C ALA A 43 0.34 -25.04 -15.95
N GLU A 44 0.49 -26.37 -16.00
CA GLU A 44 1.76 -27.07 -15.66
C GLU A 44 2.91 -26.61 -16.58
N ASP A 45 2.58 -26.34 -17.85
CA ASP A 45 3.48 -25.93 -18.92
C ASP A 45 3.27 -24.44 -19.32
N ALA A 46 2.78 -23.61 -18.38
CA ALA A 46 2.55 -22.21 -18.63
C ALA A 46 3.83 -21.47 -19.04
N ASP A 47 3.67 -20.59 -20.01
CA ASP A 47 4.77 -19.73 -20.49
C ASP A 47 5.28 -18.86 -19.35
N PRO A 48 6.62 -18.67 -19.18
CA PRO A 48 7.18 -17.81 -18.14
C PRO A 48 6.71 -16.36 -18.21
N ASP A 49 6.47 -15.81 -19.41
CA ASP A 49 6.03 -14.43 -19.57
C ASP A 49 4.56 -14.27 -19.14
N VAL A 50 3.73 -15.30 -19.36
CA VAL A 50 2.34 -15.34 -18.83
C VAL A 50 2.34 -15.35 -17.32
N ARG A 51 3.23 -16.12 -16.68
CA ARG A 51 3.38 -16.14 -15.21
C ARG A 51 3.87 -14.81 -14.67
N ALA A 52 4.84 -14.18 -15.33
CA ALA A 52 5.34 -12.86 -14.98
C ALA A 52 4.23 -11.80 -15.05
N MET A 53 3.49 -11.78 -16.16
CA MET A 53 2.36 -10.87 -16.36
C MET A 53 1.24 -11.08 -15.33
N PHE A 54 0.96 -12.33 -14.94
CA PHE A 54 -0.01 -12.61 -13.86
C PHE A 54 0.48 -12.07 -12.51
N GLY A 55 1.77 -12.24 -12.19
CA GLY A 55 2.38 -11.64 -11.00
C GLY A 55 2.28 -10.12 -11.00
N LEU A 56 2.49 -9.46 -12.15
CA LEU A 56 2.30 -8.01 -12.31
C LEU A 56 0.83 -7.61 -12.17
N ALA A 57 -0.10 -8.38 -12.73
CA ALA A 57 -1.53 -8.09 -12.58
C ALA A 57 -1.97 -8.15 -11.11
N LEU A 58 -1.51 -9.16 -10.34
CA LEU A 58 -1.75 -9.24 -8.91
C LEU A 58 -1.12 -8.04 -8.17
N TYR A 59 0.09 -7.63 -8.54
CA TYR A 59 0.75 -6.45 -7.99
C TYR A 59 -0.05 -5.17 -8.22
N TYR A 60 -0.52 -4.93 -9.45
CA TYR A 60 -1.37 -3.77 -9.78
C TYR A 60 -2.76 -3.84 -9.13
N GLY A 61 -3.23 -5.05 -8.80
CA GLY A 61 -4.42 -5.28 -7.98
C GLY A 61 -4.24 -5.01 -6.48
N GLY A 62 -3.00 -4.76 -6.04
CA GLY A 62 -2.68 -4.59 -4.61
C GLY A 62 -2.55 -5.91 -3.84
N GLU A 63 -2.63 -7.05 -4.52
CA GLU A 63 -2.52 -8.39 -3.93
C GLU A 63 -1.04 -8.79 -3.76
N TYR A 64 -0.31 -8.00 -2.98
CA TYR A 64 1.17 -8.07 -2.89
C TYR A 64 1.69 -9.40 -2.35
N GLU A 65 0.96 -10.05 -1.45
CA GLU A 65 1.36 -11.35 -0.91
C GLU A 65 1.22 -12.46 -1.96
N ASP A 66 0.14 -12.43 -2.74
CA ASP A 66 -0.09 -13.40 -3.82
C ASP A 66 0.83 -13.14 -5.02
N ALA A 67 1.11 -11.88 -5.34
CA ALA A 67 2.05 -11.48 -6.39
C ALA A 67 3.48 -11.96 -6.11
N PHE A 68 3.87 -12.04 -4.84
CA PHE A 68 5.26 -12.27 -4.42
C PHE A 68 5.88 -13.52 -5.05
N GLU A 69 5.23 -14.68 -4.94
CA GLU A 69 5.78 -15.95 -5.44
C GLU A 69 5.96 -15.92 -6.98
N TRP A 70 5.00 -15.33 -7.71
CA TRP A 70 5.07 -15.18 -9.16
C TRP A 70 6.20 -14.26 -9.58
N LEU A 71 6.37 -13.13 -8.91
CA LEU A 71 7.44 -12.17 -9.19
C LEU A 71 8.83 -12.69 -8.83
N VAL A 72 8.94 -13.52 -7.78
CA VAL A 72 10.19 -14.23 -7.46
C VAL A 72 10.57 -15.16 -8.61
N GLU A 73 9.62 -15.91 -9.17
CA GLU A 73 9.86 -16.79 -10.33
C GLU A 73 10.21 -15.96 -11.58
N ALA A 74 9.48 -14.87 -11.85
CA ALA A 74 9.72 -13.99 -12.99
C ALA A 74 11.15 -13.43 -12.98
N VAL A 75 11.60 -12.82 -11.88
CA VAL A 75 12.95 -12.27 -11.73
C VAL A 75 14.03 -13.36 -11.75
N ALA A 76 13.71 -14.60 -11.35
CA ALA A 76 14.65 -15.74 -11.47
C ALA A 76 14.79 -16.22 -12.92
N ASN A 77 13.71 -16.17 -13.71
CA ASN A 77 13.70 -16.54 -15.13
C ASN A 77 14.34 -15.46 -16.01
N ASP A 78 13.95 -14.20 -15.80
CA ASP A 78 14.55 -13.04 -16.46
C ASP A 78 15.03 -12.00 -15.42
N PRO A 79 16.34 -12.03 -15.07
CA PRO A 79 16.90 -11.03 -14.17
C PRO A 79 17.01 -9.61 -14.76
N GLU A 80 16.75 -9.42 -16.06
CA GLU A 80 16.76 -8.12 -16.73
C GLU A 80 15.33 -7.53 -16.82
N ASP A 81 14.29 -8.28 -16.47
CA ASP A 81 12.93 -7.77 -16.34
C ASP A 81 12.85 -6.76 -15.18
N VAL A 82 12.82 -5.49 -15.60
CA VAL A 82 12.86 -4.34 -14.67
C VAL A 82 11.55 -4.18 -13.92
N GLU A 83 10.45 -4.42 -14.60
CA GLU A 83 9.11 -4.24 -14.04
C GLU A 83 8.80 -5.27 -12.95
N SER A 84 8.99 -6.55 -13.24
CA SER A 84 8.86 -7.61 -12.24
C SER A 84 9.81 -7.41 -11.06
N ARG A 85 11.03 -6.92 -11.30
CA ARG A 85 11.99 -6.61 -10.24
C ARG A 85 11.53 -5.47 -9.34
N GLY A 86 11.01 -4.38 -9.92
CA GLY A 86 10.47 -3.24 -9.17
C GLY A 86 9.26 -3.64 -8.35
N ALA A 87 8.31 -4.36 -8.95
CA ALA A 87 7.14 -4.92 -8.28
C ALA A 87 7.54 -5.86 -7.13
N LEU A 88 8.52 -6.76 -7.35
CA LEU A 88 9.08 -7.61 -6.30
C LEU A 88 9.66 -6.78 -5.14
N GLY A 89 10.34 -5.67 -5.45
CA GLY A 89 10.84 -4.73 -4.45
C GLY A 89 9.72 -4.17 -3.56
N VAL A 90 8.57 -3.84 -4.15
CA VAL A 90 7.38 -3.38 -3.41
C VAL A 90 6.77 -4.52 -2.59
N CYS A 91 6.62 -5.72 -3.14
CA CYS A 91 6.14 -6.89 -2.38
C CYS A 91 7.03 -7.17 -1.15
N HIS A 92 8.36 -7.04 -1.27
CA HIS A 92 9.25 -7.14 -0.12
C HIS A 92 8.99 -6.05 0.94
N PHE A 93 8.59 -4.83 0.53
CA PHE A 93 8.20 -3.78 1.48
C PHE A 93 6.95 -4.18 2.26
N PHE A 94 5.91 -4.69 1.60
CA PHE A 94 4.69 -5.15 2.27
C PHE A 94 4.92 -6.35 3.19
N ARG A 95 5.96 -7.13 2.94
CA ARG A 95 6.44 -8.21 3.83
C ARG A 95 7.36 -7.72 4.95
N LEU A 96 7.55 -6.41 5.09
CA LEU A 96 8.48 -5.76 6.05
C LEU A 96 9.96 -6.14 5.84
N GLU A 97 10.32 -6.63 4.67
CA GLU A 97 11.68 -6.99 4.27
C GLU A 97 12.39 -5.79 3.63
N THR A 98 12.37 -4.65 4.33
CA THR A 98 12.74 -3.33 3.81
C THR A 98 14.17 -3.24 3.23
N SER A 99 15.11 -4.07 3.73
CA SER A 99 16.48 -4.14 3.20
C SER A 99 16.53 -4.79 1.82
N THR A 100 15.71 -5.83 1.59
CA THR A 100 15.59 -6.49 0.29
C THR A 100 14.81 -5.60 -0.67
N ALA A 101 13.73 -4.97 -0.22
CA ALA A 101 12.96 -3.98 -0.98
C ALA A 101 13.88 -2.87 -1.54
N GLU A 102 14.69 -2.24 -0.68
CA GLU A 102 15.65 -1.23 -1.14
C GLU A 102 16.59 -1.76 -2.21
N LYS A 103 17.11 -2.97 -2.04
CA LYS A 103 18.04 -3.59 -2.97
C LYS A 103 17.39 -3.82 -4.34
N GLU A 104 16.22 -4.43 -4.40
CA GLU A 104 15.55 -4.74 -5.67
C GLU A 104 15.12 -3.46 -6.40
N LEU A 105 14.55 -2.46 -5.70
CA LEU A 105 14.21 -1.16 -6.29
C LEU A 105 15.44 -0.43 -6.85
N ARG A 106 16.57 -0.46 -6.15
CA ARG A 106 17.82 0.12 -6.66
C ARG A 106 18.36 -0.62 -7.88
N LEU A 107 18.21 -1.94 -7.96
CA LEU A 107 18.59 -2.73 -9.12
C LEU A 107 17.72 -2.39 -10.33
N ALA A 108 16.41 -2.26 -10.14
CA ALA A 108 15.50 -1.79 -11.20
C ALA A 108 15.93 -0.41 -11.70
N LEU A 109 16.20 0.54 -10.82
CA LEU A 109 16.64 1.90 -11.16
C LEU A 109 18.05 1.98 -11.76
N LEU A 110 18.88 0.95 -11.65
CA LEU A 110 20.14 0.88 -12.40
C LEU A 110 19.92 0.61 -13.89
N THR A 111 18.88 -0.15 -14.22
CA THR A 111 18.50 -0.45 -15.60
C THR A 111 17.61 0.64 -16.17
N GLU A 112 16.63 1.12 -15.41
CA GLU A 112 15.71 2.19 -15.80
C GLU A 112 15.74 3.37 -14.82
N PRO A 113 16.68 4.31 -14.99
CA PRO A 113 16.85 5.44 -14.07
C PRO A 113 15.74 6.49 -14.10
N GLU A 114 14.84 6.46 -15.09
CA GLU A 114 13.74 7.41 -15.26
C GLU A 114 12.37 6.79 -14.93
N TRP A 115 12.32 5.77 -14.07
CA TRP A 115 11.10 5.14 -13.63
C TRP A 115 10.54 5.81 -12.36
N ALA A 116 9.47 6.62 -12.54
CA ALA A 116 8.89 7.42 -11.47
C ALA A 116 8.40 6.59 -10.28
N GLU A 117 7.68 5.51 -10.56
CA GLU A 117 7.12 4.62 -9.55
C GLU A 117 8.21 3.99 -8.67
N ALA A 118 9.28 3.47 -9.30
CA ALA A 118 10.39 2.86 -8.56
C ALA A 118 11.12 3.88 -7.65
N HIS A 119 11.26 5.15 -8.10
CA HIS A 119 11.75 6.23 -7.24
C HIS A 119 10.80 6.51 -6.08
N HIS A 120 9.50 6.54 -6.33
CA HIS A 120 8.50 6.75 -5.27
C HIS A 120 8.60 5.65 -4.21
N TRP A 121 8.56 4.39 -4.61
CA TRP A 121 8.65 3.27 -3.68
C TRP A 121 9.99 3.19 -2.95
N LEU A 122 11.10 3.49 -3.63
CA LEU A 122 12.40 3.62 -2.97
C LEU A 122 12.37 4.72 -1.90
N GLY A 123 11.73 5.85 -2.20
CA GLY A 123 11.48 6.92 -1.23
C GLY A 123 10.72 6.40 -0.01
N ARG A 124 9.60 5.68 -0.18
CA ARG A 124 8.82 5.09 0.92
C ARG A 124 9.64 4.12 1.78
N VAL A 125 10.41 3.22 1.13
CA VAL A 125 11.30 2.28 1.84
C VAL A 125 12.37 3.01 2.65
N LEU A 126 12.99 4.04 2.08
CA LEU A 126 14.00 4.84 2.78
C LEU A 126 13.42 5.62 3.95
N GLU A 127 12.23 6.19 3.77
CA GLU A 127 11.53 6.92 4.82
C GLU A 127 11.14 6.01 5.98
N TRP A 128 10.58 4.83 5.70
CA TRP A 128 10.30 3.79 6.70
C TRP A 128 11.54 3.42 7.54
N ARG A 129 12.71 3.42 6.91
CA ARG A 129 14.00 3.15 7.58
C ARG A 129 14.59 4.38 8.27
N GLY A 130 13.88 5.50 8.37
CA GLY A 130 14.31 6.73 9.00
C GLY A 130 15.35 7.52 8.20
N ARG A 131 15.57 7.19 6.92
CA ARG A 131 16.52 7.86 6.03
C ARG A 131 15.85 9.02 5.28
N TYR A 132 15.22 9.91 6.03
CA TYR A 132 14.39 11.02 5.52
C TYR A 132 15.05 11.90 4.43
N PRO A 133 16.35 12.32 4.55
CA PRO A 133 16.96 13.14 3.50
C PRO A 133 17.11 12.41 2.17
N GLU A 134 17.38 11.11 2.20
CA GLU A 134 17.50 10.29 0.99
C GLU A 134 16.12 10.00 0.39
N ALA A 135 15.14 9.68 1.22
CA ALA A 135 13.76 9.51 0.80
C ALA A 135 13.24 10.74 0.04
N MET A 136 13.47 11.95 0.58
CA MET A 136 13.07 13.19 -0.06
C MET A 136 13.70 13.38 -1.45
N ILE A 137 14.94 12.95 -1.65
CA ILE A 137 15.59 12.99 -2.97
C ILE A 137 14.85 12.09 -3.95
N GLU A 138 14.46 10.89 -3.53
CA GLU A 138 13.78 9.94 -4.39
C GLU A 138 12.33 10.41 -4.69
N PHE A 139 11.58 10.94 -3.72
CA PHE A 139 10.27 11.57 -3.97
C PHE A 139 10.35 12.76 -4.93
N GLN A 140 11.39 13.60 -4.83
CA GLN A 140 11.60 14.69 -5.77
C GLN A 140 11.86 14.21 -7.20
N LYS A 141 12.62 13.11 -7.37
CA LYS A 141 12.85 12.51 -8.68
C LYS A 141 11.55 11.94 -9.26
N ALA A 142 10.81 11.15 -8.47
CA ALA A 142 9.51 10.63 -8.87
C ALA A 142 8.60 11.75 -9.36
N SER A 143 8.47 12.82 -8.60
CA SER A 143 7.64 13.99 -8.93
C SER A 143 8.17 14.81 -10.12
N GLN A 144 9.45 14.76 -10.43
CA GLN A 144 10.00 15.40 -11.66
C GLN A 144 9.67 14.58 -12.90
N LEU A 145 9.60 13.25 -12.78
CA LEU A 145 9.29 12.33 -13.86
C LEU A 145 7.78 12.27 -14.12
N ASP A 146 7.00 12.13 -13.05
CA ASP A 146 5.54 12.09 -13.11
C ASP A 146 4.94 12.73 -11.86
N ARG A 147 4.60 14.02 -11.97
CA ARG A 147 4.05 14.79 -10.86
C ARG A 147 2.58 14.49 -10.59
N GLU A 148 1.86 14.05 -11.59
CA GLU A 148 0.44 13.79 -11.49
C GLU A 148 0.18 12.57 -10.59
N HIS A 149 0.93 11.49 -10.80
CA HIS A 149 0.78 10.24 -10.04
C HIS A 149 1.69 10.18 -8.80
N TYR A 150 2.86 10.84 -8.83
CA TYR A 150 3.85 10.80 -7.74
C TYR A 150 4.23 12.21 -7.27
N PRO A 151 3.28 12.99 -6.71
CA PRO A 151 3.63 14.28 -6.10
C PRO A 151 4.61 14.08 -4.94
N VAL A 152 5.38 15.13 -4.63
CA VAL A 152 6.17 15.10 -3.37
C VAL A 152 5.19 15.11 -2.20
N PRO A 153 5.28 14.16 -1.26
CA PRO A 153 4.34 14.08 -0.15
C PRO A 153 4.31 15.35 0.69
N GLU A 154 3.12 15.87 0.97
CA GLU A 154 2.90 16.99 1.87
C GLU A 154 3.19 16.57 3.31
N ARG A 155 3.79 17.48 4.09
CA ARG A 155 4.17 17.21 5.47
C ARG A 155 3.47 18.17 6.43
N LEU A 156 2.79 17.60 7.42
CA LEU A 156 2.21 18.35 8.52
C LEU A 156 3.23 18.47 9.66
N ASN A 157 3.34 19.66 10.27
CA ASN A 157 4.10 19.83 11.50
C ASN A 157 3.25 19.46 12.74
N GLU A 158 3.88 19.39 13.93
CA GLU A 158 3.21 18.97 15.16
C GLU A 158 2.02 19.86 15.52
N ASP A 159 2.14 21.18 15.38
CA ASP A 159 1.05 22.11 15.69
C ASP A 159 -0.16 21.91 14.76
N GLU A 160 0.09 21.56 13.50
CA GLU A 160 -0.95 21.26 12.52
C GLU A 160 -1.63 19.91 12.81
N LEU A 161 -0.86 18.89 13.16
CA LEU A 161 -1.40 17.59 13.57
C LEU A 161 -2.30 17.75 14.82
N ASP A 162 -1.83 18.46 15.83
CA ASP A 162 -2.60 18.75 17.03
C ASP A 162 -3.89 19.51 16.71
N ALA A 163 -3.83 20.48 15.79
CA ALA A 163 -5.01 21.22 15.34
C ALA A 163 -6.03 20.32 14.64
N VAL A 164 -5.58 19.43 13.74
CA VAL A 164 -6.49 18.49 13.04
C VAL A 164 -7.15 17.54 14.05
N VAL A 165 -6.39 16.96 14.98
CA VAL A 165 -6.94 16.10 16.05
C VAL A 165 -7.95 16.85 16.91
N HIS A 166 -7.63 18.08 17.32
CA HIS A 166 -8.54 18.93 18.09
C HIS A 166 -9.83 19.21 17.33
N ASP A 167 -9.73 19.66 16.08
CA ASP A 167 -10.86 20.06 15.24
C ASP A 167 -11.75 18.87 14.85
N ALA A 168 -11.19 17.66 14.79
CA ALA A 168 -11.96 16.42 14.59
C ALA A 168 -12.78 16.05 15.85
N ILE A 169 -12.23 16.25 17.04
CA ILE A 169 -12.87 15.83 18.31
C ILE A 169 -13.86 16.90 18.82
N GLU A 170 -13.53 18.21 18.68
CA GLU A 170 -14.30 19.29 19.30
C GLU A 170 -15.79 19.32 18.89
N PRO A 171 -16.19 19.05 17.64
CA PRO A 171 -17.59 18.99 17.22
C PRO A 171 -18.37 17.77 17.76
N LEU A 172 -17.66 16.75 18.28
CA LEU A 172 -18.33 15.51 18.70
C LEU A 172 -19.29 15.72 19.87
N PRO A 173 -20.40 14.99 19.92
CA PRO A 173 -21.37 15.05 21.02
C PRO A 173 -20.70 14.79 22.37
N PRO A 174 -21.13 15.46 23.47
CA PRO A 174 -20.53 15.27 24.80
C PRO A 174 -20.52 13.83 25.32
N ARG A 175 -21.46 13.01 24.85
CA ARG A 175 -21.51 11.56 25.19
C ARG A 175 -20.31 10.80 24.56
N ILE A 176 -19.94 11.16 23.33
CA ILE A 176 -18.81 10.54 22.61
C ILE A 176 -17.50 11.01 23.25
N LYS A 177 -17.32 12.31 23.46
CA LYS A 177 -16.14 12.85 24.16
C LYS A 177 -15.88 12.12 25.48
N ARG A 178 -16.94 11.90 26.29
CA ARG A 178 -16.82 11.14 27.55
C ARG A 178 -16.45 9.67 27.37
N ALA A 179 -16.87 9.04 26.27
CA ALA A 179 -16.48 7.66 25.98
C ALA A 179 -14.99 7.55 25.60
N LEU A 180 -14.41 8.67 25.13
CA LEU A 180 -13.00 8.79 24.77
C LEU A 180 -12.11 9.29 25.91
N ASP A 181 -12.66 9.69 27.09
CA ASP A 181 -11.88 10.25 28.20
C ASP A 181 -10.72 9.35 28.65
N ASP A 182 -10.87 8.02 28.50
CA ASP A 182 -9.86 7.03 28.87
C ASP A 182 -9.14 6.41 27.65
N VAL A 183 -9.42 6.87 26.43
CA VAL A 183 -8.81 6.36 25.20
C VAL A 183 -7.62 7.24 24.84
N ALA A 184 -6.44 6.65 24.71
CA ALA A 184 -5.27 7.37 24.21
C ALA A 184 -5.37 7.55 22.69
N ILE A 185 -5.01 8.72 22.18
CA ILE A 185 -4.84 9.00 20.75
C ILE A 185 -3.37 9.29 20.51
N LEU A 186 -2.73 8.47 19.70
CA LEU A 186 -1.32 8.57 19.36
C LEU A 186 -1.17 8.85 17.86
N VAL A 187 -0.49 9.94 17.52
CA VAL A 187 -0.07 10.21 16.16
C VAL A 187 1.40 9.83 16.03
N GLU A 188 1.65 8.75 15.31
CA GLU A 188 2.97 8.14 15.15
C GLU A 188 3.46 8.29 13.71
N GLU A 189 4.76 8.20 13.48
CA GLU A 189 5.27 8.31 12.11
C GLU A 189 4.83 7.12 11.25
N TYR A 190 5.09 5.90 11.73
CA TYR A 190 4.74 4.63 11.10
C TYR A 190 4.25 3.64 12.16
N PRO A 191 3.49 2.60 11.78
CA PRO A 191 3.18 1.51 12.69
C PRO A 191 4.45 0.76 13.09
N ALA A 192 4.52 0.33 14.36
CA ALA A 192 5.57 -0.55 14.82
C ALA A 192 5.44 -1.94 14.16
N GLU A 193 6.57 -2.55 13.74
CA GLU A 193 6.55 -3.87 13.09
C GLU A 193 5.89 -4.94 13.97
N GLU A 194 6.08 -4.88 15.27
CA GLU A 194 5.45 -5.80 16.24
C GLU A 194 3.93 -5.71 16.17
N LEU A 195 3.38 -4.50 16.06
CA LEU A 195 1.94 -4.26 15.95
C LEU A 195 1.37 -4.87 14.66
N LEU A 196 2.08 -4.70 13.54
CA LEU A 196 1.66 -5.27 12.25
C LEU A 196 1.68 -6.80 12.25
N ARG A 197 2.68 -7.41 12.92
CA ARG A 197 2.84 -8.87 13.00
C ARG A 197 1.89 -9.55 13.98
N GLU A 198 1.32 -8.82 14.96
CA GLU A 198 0.36 -9.34 15.94
C GLU A 198 -1.05 -9.53 15.35
N GLY A 199 -1.37 -8.91 14.21
CA GLY A 199 -2.62 -9.10 13.49
C GLY A 199 -2.78 -10.55 12.97
N ASP A 200 -4.01 -11.03 12.88
CA ASP A 200 -4.33 -12.33 12.28
C ASP A 200 -5.49 -12.14 11.27
N PRO A 201 -5.20 -11.99 9.97
CA PRO A 201 -3.86 -11.98 9.33
C PRO A 201 -3.00 -10.77 9.72
N PRO A 202 -1.66 -10.80 9.45
CA PRO A 202 -0.79 -9.65 9.65
C PRO A 202 -1.32 -8.39 8.94
N LEU A 203 -1.14 -7.23 9.58
CA LEU A 203 -1.61 -5.95 9.06
C LEU A 203 -0.61 -5.38 8.03
N PRO A 204 -1.08 -4.67 7.01
CA PRO A 204 -0.22 -4.08 6.00
C PRO A 204 0.56 -2.86 6.53
N PRO A 205 1.77 -2.58 6.02
CA PRO A 205 2.60 -1.48 6.50
C PRO A 205 2.07 -0.09 6.15
N ASP A 206 1.20 0.02 5.17
CA ASP A 206 0.59 1.28 4.72
C ASP A 206 -0.70 1.63 5.45
N LEU A 207 -1.04 0.89 6.51
CA LEU A 207 -2.20 1.16 7.38
C LEU A 207 -2.21 2.63 7.84
N LEU A 208 -3.35 3.31 7.71
CA LEU A 208 -3.50 4.73 8.06
C LEU A 208 -3.76 4.93 9.56
N GLY A 209 -4.57 4.06 10.15
CA GLY A 209 -4.90 4.08 11.57
C GLY A 209 -5.15 2.68 12.11
N LEU A 210 -5.28 2.57 13.42
CA LEU A 210 -5.61 1.32 14.11
C LEU A 210 -6.13 1.58 15.51
N PHE A 211 -7.31 1.08 15.82
CA PHE A 211 -7.74 0.98 17.20
C PHE A 211 -7.28 -0.34 17.83
N THR A 212 -6.61 -0.26 18.98
CA THR A 212 -6.17 -1.43 19.75
C THR A 212 -6.82 -1.46 21.12
N GLY A 213 -7.08 -2.65 21.65
CA GLY A 213 -7.67 -2.85 22.97
C GLY A 213 -9.19 -3.02 22.92
N ALA A 214 -9.86 -2.82 24.06
CA ALA A 214 -11.30 -3.05 24.15
C ALA A 214 -12.11 -1.78 23.87
N SER A 215 -13.11 -1.92 23.02
CA SER A 215 -14.06 -0.87 22.70
C SER A 215 -14.88 -0.41 23.92
N HIS A 216 -15.49 0.77 23.84
CA HIS A 216 -16.38 1.27 24.89
C HIS A 216 -17.55 0.31 25.19
N ALA A 217 -18.08 -0.33 24.16
CA ALA A 217 -19.17 -1.31 24.30
C ALA A 217 -18.73 -2.56 25.08
N GLU A 218 -17.55 -3.09 24.80
CA GLU A 218 -16.98 -4.26 25.50
C GLU A 218 -16.65 -3.93 26.95
N ARG A 219 -16.05 -2.78 27.23
CA ARG A 219 -15.74 -2.32 28.60
C ARG A 219 -16.98 -2.14 29.45
N ALA A 220 -18.11 -1.76 28.86
CA ALA A 220 -19.38 -1.65 29.59
C ALA A 220 -19.89 -3.00 30.11
N THR A 221 -19.47 -4.12 29.51
CA THR A 221 -19.93 -5.47 29.83
C THR A 221 -18.89 -6.32 30.58
N ALA A 222 -17.63 -5.92 30.57
CA ALA A 222 -16.52 -6.66 31.18
C ALA A 222 -15.79 -5.82 32.23
N SER A 223 -15.41 -6.43 33.36
CA SER A 223 -14.68 -5.76 34.46
C SER A 223 -13.17 -5.99 34.30
N GLY A 224 -12.38 -4.93 34.48
CA GLY A 224 -10.91 -5.04 34.52
C GLY A 224 -10.25 -5.02 33.15
N VAL A 225 -10.98 -4.66 32.10
CA VAL A 225 -10.44 -4.46 30.76
C VAL A 225 -9.80 -3.08 30.66
N LEU A 226 -8.60 -3.01 30.10
CA LEU A 226 -7.87 -1.75 29.89
C LEU A 226 -8.54 -0.92 28.78
N PRO A 227 -8.43 0.42 28.85
CA PRO A 227 -8.83 1.29 27.76
C PRO A 227 -8.07 0.96 26.48
N GLY A 228 -8.69 1.23 25.34
CA GLY A 228 -8.02 1.09 24.06
C GLY A 228 -7.14 2.30 23.72
N THR A 229 -6.39 2.15 22.66
CA THR A 229 -5.57 3.20 22.06
C THR A 229 -5.93 3.35 20.59
N ILE A 230 -6.09 4.57 20.14
CA ILE A 230 -6.20 4.94 18.72
C ILE A 230 -4.81 5.32 18.24
N HIS A 231 -4.34 4.65 17.23
CA HIS A 231 -3.10 4.96 16.53
C HIS A 231 -3.45 5.61 15.20
N VAL A 232 -2.75 6.67 14.82
CA VAL A 232 -2.81 7.30 13.49
C VAL A 232 -1.40 7.39 12.95
N PHE A 233 -1.16 6.82 11.77
CA PHE A 233 0.17 6.70 11.18
C PHE A 233 0.37 7.80 10.15
N ARG A 234 0.86 8.96 10.62
CA ARG A 234 0.88 10.21 9.86
C ARG A 234 1.59 10.09 8.51
N ARG A 235 2.68 9.29 8.42
CA ARG A 235 3.41 9.15 7.14
C ARG A 235 2.59 8.45 6.09
N ASN A 236 1.85 7.41 6.47
CA ASN A 236 0.96 6.73 5.55
C ASN A 236 -0.17 7.66 5.10
N VAL A 237 -0.78 8.42 6.01
CA VAL A 237 -1.77 9.45 5.68
C VAL A 237 -1.19 10.53 4.74
N GLU A 238 0.04 11.02 5.00
CA GLU A 238 0.73 12.01 4.17
C GLU A 238 1.10 11.47 2.77
N HIS A 239 1.16 10.15 2.58
CA HIS A 239 1.35 9.51 1.28
C HIS A 239 0.05 9.25 0.54
N PHE A 240 -1.06 9.15 1.25
CA PHE A 240 -2.38 8.90 0.68
C PHE A 240 -2.98 10.17 0.07
N GLY A 241 -2.83 11.33 0.72
CA GLY A 241 -3.33 12.62 0.24
C GLY A 241 -2.44 13.22 -0.86
N GLY A 242 -3.06 13.85 -1.86
CA GLY A 242 -2.37 14.51 -2.96
C GLY A 242 -1.89 15.92 -2.60
N ASP A 243 -2.76 16.73 -2.00
CA ASP A 243 -2.42 18.07 -1.54
C ASP A 243 -2.64 18.22 -0.02
N ARG A 244 -2.25 19.39 0.51
CA ARG A 244 -2.35 19.63 1.95
C ARG A 244 -3.77 19.55 2.51
N ALA A 245 -4.76 19.94 1.75
CA ALA A 245 -6.15 19.89 2.20
C ALA A 245 -6.64 18.44 2.24
N GLU A 246 -6.26 17.65 1.26
CA GLU A 246 -6.56 16.21 1.19
C GLU A 246 -5.88 15.46 2.33
N VAL A 247 -4.60 15.73 2.64
CA VAL A 247 -3.90 15.14 3.80
C VAL A 247 -4.60 15.45 5.12
N VAL A 248 -5.04 16.71 5.31
CA VAL A 248 -5.79 17.12 6.52
C VAL A 248 -7.13 16.43 6.61
N ASP A 249 -7.85 16.31 5.50
CA ASP A 249 -9.14 15.62 5.46
C ASP A 249 -8.97 14.12 5.70
N GLU A 250 -7.95 13.47 5.11
CA GLU A 250 -7.65 12.06 5.32
C GLU A 250 -7.29 11.77 6.78
N LEU A 251 -6.42 12.59 7.38
CA LEU A 251 -6.08 12.46 8.80
C LEU A 251 -7.34 12.53 9.69
N ARG A 252 -8.25 13.44 9.36
CA ARG A 252 -9.52 13.59 10.09
C ARG A 252 -10.43 12.38 9.89
N VAL A 253 -10.57 11.87 8.67
CA VAL A 253 -11.40 10.70 8.34
C VAL A 253 -10.83 9.47 9.07
N THR A 254 -9.54 9.21 8.95
CA THR A 254 -8.84 8.12 9.66
C THR A 254 -9.10 8.19 11.16
N LEU A 255 -8.91 9.37 11.78
CA LEU A 255 -9.14 9.51 13.23
C LEU A 255 -10.60 9.24 13.61
N LEU A 256 -11.58 9.74 12.83
CA LEU A 256 -13.00 9.51 13.11
C LEU A 256 -13.40 8.06 12.90
N HIS A 257 -12.80 7.38 11.93
CA HIS A 257 -12.96 5.94 11.70
C HIS A 257 -12.52 5.15 12.94
N GLU A 258 -11.30 5.40 13.43
CA GLU A 258 -10.77 4.73 14.62
C GLU A 258 -11.56 5.07 15.90
N ILE A 259 -12.09 6.29 16.01
CA ILE A 259 -13.04 6.65 17.07
C ILE A 259 -14.31 5.79 16.98
N GLY A 260 -14.80 5.49 15.80
CA GLY A 260 -15.92 4.59 15.61
C GLY A 260 -15.65 3.19 16.15
N HIS A 261 -14.49 2.61 15.86
CA HIS A 261 -14.05 1.32 16.41
C HIS A 261 -13.91 1.38 17.94
N ALA A 262 -13.35 2.46 18.48
CA ALA A 262 -13.25 2.66 19.94
C ALA A 262 -14.63 2.72 20.62
N LEU A 263 -15.67 3.14 19.92
CA LEU A 263 -17.07 3.14 20.40
C LEU A 263 -17.74 1.77 20.26
N GLY A 264 -17.20 0.87 19.44
CA GLY A 264 -17.70 -0.47 19.15
C GLY A 264 -18.57 -0.54 17.90
N MET A 265 -18.38 0.39 16.96
CA MET A 265 -18.98 0.34 15.63
C MET A 265 -18.25 -0.68 14.76
N ASP A 266 -18.99 -1.37 13.90
CA ASP A 266 -18.42 -2.22 12.87
C ASP A 266 -18.29 -1.46 11.54
N GLU A 267 -17.63 -2.09 10.54
CA GLU A 267 -17.37 -1.48 9.23
C GLU A 267 -18.67 -1.05 8.53
N ASP A 268 -19.74 -1.85 8.63
CA ASP A 268 -21.04 -1.53 8.05
C ASP A 268 -21.68 -0.26 8.65
N GLU A 269 -21.41 -0.01 9.94
CA GLU A 269 -21.90 1.18 10.65
C GLU A 269 -21.07 2.41 10.28
N LEU A 270 -19.76 2.26 10.14
CA LEU A 270 -18.83 3.31 9.71
C LEU A 270 -19.10 3.72 8.27
N HIS A 271 -19.24 2.77 7.35
CA HIS A 271 -19.62 3.01 5.96
C HIS A 271 -20.92 3.84 5.84
N LYS A 272 -21.96 3.52 6.61
CA LYS A 272 -23.23 4.29 6.63
C LYS A 272 -23.06 5.73 7.12
N LEU A 273 -21.99 6.02 7.83
CA LEU A 273 -21.63 7.36 8.32
C LEU A 273 -20.68 8.11 7.38
N GLY A 274 -20.19 7.46 6.33
CA GLY A 274 -19.19 8.00 5.39
C GLY A 274 -17.83 8.19 6.03
N LEU A 275 -17.43 7.28 6.90
CA LEU A 275 -16.16 7.25 7.64
C LEU A 275 -15.35 6.03 7.19
N GLU A 276 -15.06 5.94 5.89
CA GLU A 276 -14.22 4.89 5.29
C GLU A 276 -12.84 5.40 4.99
#